data_cf391894119a85216eccecd2c7ba8588
#
_entry.id   cf391894119a85216eccecd2c7ba8588
#
_cell.length_a   1.000
_cell.length_b   1.000
_cell.length_c   1.000
_cell.angle_alpha   90.00
_cell.angle_beta   90.00
_cell.angle_gamma   90.00
#
_symmetry.space_group_name_H-M   'P 1'
#
loop_
_entity.id
_entity.type
_entity.pdbx_description
1 polymer ?
#
loop_
_entity_poly.entity_id
_entity_poly.type
_entity_poly.pdbx_seq_one_letter_code
_entity_poly.pdbx_strand_id
1 'polypeptide(L)'
;MIKHNELVIDGVRTSSFTFKVIVHDSPSIALGEGKTTLLEHGGISGAIVQTNKHRGLVKKTYSIYLVKPTEEQMNQFMSLFIREKFWLESERVKTTHLWCYKVNATDLEEVQPGLYMTKATFTCHPTKYFKTTDTQRLTRNGVLTTQGSALAFPKITIVGQSTTETSFTIGGQVIRLENLTESLVMVNNPDNPSFKTTTGKPVKWSGDFITVDPSKLKNVGVVLGPGIQSIEIETVWGWA
;
A
#
# COMPACT_ATOMS: atom_id res chain seq x y z
N MET A 1 8.23 -16.04 9.86
CA MET A 1 6.85 -16.03 10.42
C MET A 1 6.84 -15.04 11.57
N ILE A 2 5.84 -14.19 11.67
CA ILE A 2 5.67 -13.23 12.78
C ILE A 2 5.18 -14.00 14.02
N LYS A 3 5.74 -13.70 15.20
CA LYS A 3 5.42 -14.39 16.46
C LYS A 3 4.18 -13.81 17.12
N HIS A 4 3.59 -14.55 18.07
CA HIS A 4 2.45 -14.06 18.85
C HIS A 4 2.78 -12.75 19.58
N ASN A 5 1.86 -11.79 19.50
CA ASN A 5 2.03 -10.44 20.07
C ASN A 5 3.31 -9.70 19.62
N GLU A 6 3.68 -9.91 18.37
CA GLU A 6 4.80 -9.24 17.74
C GLU A 6 4.32 -8.14 16.77
N LEU A 7 5.06 -7.05 16.70
CA LEU A 7 4.98 -6.06 15.65
C LEU A 7 6.27 -6.07 14.83
N VAL A 8 6.14 -5.72 13.56
CA VAL A 8 7.28 -5.37 12.72
C VAL A 8 7.10 -3.91 12.29
N ILE A 9 7.99 -3.05 12.72
CA ILE A 9 7.96 -1.61 12.48
C ILE A 9 9.13 -1.29 11.55
N ASP A 10 8.84 -0.97 10.30
CA ASP A 10 9.86 -0.70 9.28
C ASP A 10 10.92 -1.83 9.19
N GLY A 11 10.47 -3.07 9.12
CA GLY A 11 11.32 -4.26 9.07
C GLY A 11 11.94 -4.68 10.41
N VAL A 12 11.89 -3.84 11.45
CA VAL A 12 12.42 -4.17 12.78
C VAL A 12 11.35 -4.90 13.61
N ARG A 13 11.66 -6.10 14.04
CA ARG A 13 10.78 -6.92 14.89
C ARG A 13 10.88 -6.51 16.34
N THR A 14 9.75 -6.40 17.03
CA THR A 14 9.76 -6.17 18.48
C THR A 14 10.40 -7.31 19.27
N SER A 15 10.46 -8.51 18.70
CA SER A 15 11.15 -9.67 19.29
C SER A 15 12.67 -9.73 19.00
N SER A 16 13.21 -8.82 18.19
CA SER A 16 14.66 -8.80 17.89
C SER A 16 15.51 -8.08 18.94
N PHE A 17 14.87 -7.38 19.87
CA PHE A 17 15.57 -6.73 20.96
C PHE A 17 16.14 -7.76 21.96
N THR A 18 17.25 -7.40 22.61
CA THR A 18 17.93 -8.26 23.60
C THR A 18 17.15 -8.39 24.92
N PHE A 19 16.15 -7.56 25.13
CA PHE A 19 15.22 -7.59 26.25
C PHE A 19 13.81 -7.97 25.78
N LYS A 20 12.95 -8.37 26.71
CA LYS A 20 11.60 -8.83 26.36
C LYS A 20 10.68 -7.65 26.09
N VAL A 21 10.09 -7.62 24.90
CA VAL A 21 9.04 -6.69 24.49
C VAL A 21 7.71 -7.45 24.41
N ILE A 22 6.66 -6.90 25.03
CA ILE A 22 5.32 -7.48 25.04
C ILE A 22 4.36 -6.48 24.42
N VAL A 23 3.74 -6.84 23.31
CA VAL A 23 2.64 -6.08 22.72
C VAL A 23 1.34 -6.63 23.29
N HIS A 24 0.70 -5.86 24.17
CA HIS A 24 -0.47 -6.33 24.93
C HIS A 24 -1.74 -6.33 24.08
N ASP A 25 -2.02 -5.25 23.40
CA ASP A 25 -3.27 -5.10 22.65
C ASP A 25 -3.17 -5.72 21.27
N SER A 26 -4.25 -6.37 20.92
CA SER A 26 -4.50 -6.83 19.55
C SER A 26 -5.49 -5.91 18.91
N PRO A 27 -5.05 -4.99 18.08
CA PRO A 27 -5.97 -4.06 17.48
C PRO A 27 -6.96 -4.79 16.60
N SER A 28 -8.20 -4.35 16.68
CA SER A 28 -9.26 -4.72 15.75
C SER A 28 -8.84 -4.45 14.29
N ILE A 29 -9.44 -5.15 13.36
CA ILE A 29 -9.35 -4.78 11.94
C ILE A 29 -10.14 -3.49 11.79
N ALA A 30 -9.46 -2.34 11.71
CA ALA A 30 -10.12 -1.06 11.55
C ALA A 30 -10.48 -0.81 10.09
N LEU A 31 -11.60 -0.16 9.89
CA LEU A 31 -12.03 0.38 8.61
C LEU A 31 -11.89 1.90 8.67
N GLY A 32 -11.27 2.50 7.65
CA GLY A 32 -11.22 3.95 7.54
C GLY A 32 -12.62 4.53 7.36
N GLU A 33 -12.90 5.64 8.00
CA GLU A 33 -14.18 6.35 7.84
C GLU A 33 -14.36 6.78 6.39
N GLY A 34 -15.57 6.60 5.83
CA GLY A 34 -15.89 7.07 4.48
C GLY A 34 -15.93 8.59 4.42
N LYS A 35 -15.29 9.18 3.43
CA LYS A 35 -15.38 10.63 3.16
C LYS A 35 -16.68 10.93 2.41
N THR A 36 -17.79 10.89 3.15
CA THR A 36 -19.13 11.07 2.64
C THR A 36 -19.77 12.26 3.34
N THR A 37 -20.36 13.17 2.59
CA THR A 37 -21.15 14.28 3.10
C THR A 37 -22.62 14.02 2.84
N LEU A 38 -23.45 14.20 3.85
CA LEU A 38 -24.90 14.17 3.73
C LEU A 38 -25.41 15.61 3.64
N LEU A 39 -26.10 15.91 2.56
CA LEU A 39 -26.71 17.23 2.35
C LEU A 39 -28.22 17.08 2.56
N GLU A 40 -28.72 17.65 3.65
CA GLU A 40 -30.15 17.76 3.93
C GLU A 40 -30.73 18.99 3.22
N HIS A 41 -31.88 18.83 2.59
CA HIS A 41 -32.57 19.90 1.93
C HIS A 41 -34.05 19.93 2.35
N GLY A 42 -34.58 21.08 2.69
CA GLY A 42 -35.94 21.23 3.23
C GLY A 42 -37.08 20.78 2.31
N GLY A 43 -36.81 20.53 1.04
CA GLY A 43 -37.80 20.05 0.05
C GLY A 43 -37.81 18.54 -0.20
N ILE A 44 -36.97 17.77 0.47
CA ILE A 44 -36.90 16.31 0.29
C ILE A 44 -36.82 15.60 1.65
N SER A 45 -37.46 14.45 1.78
CA SER A 45 -37.27 13.58 2.94
C SER A 45 -35.95 12.81 2.78
N GLY A 46 -35.08 12.90 3.79
CA GLY A 46 -33.76 12.29 3.78
C GLY A 46 -32.65 13.23 3.34
N ALA A 47 -31.54 12.70 2.84
CA ALA A 47 -30.37 13.48 2.47
C ALA A 47 -29.80 13.05 1.12
N ILE A 48 -29.18 13.96 0.41
CA ILE A 48 -28.37 13.69 -0.78
C ILE A 48 -27.00 13.22 -0.31
N VAL A 49 -26.58 12.04 -0.77
CA VAL A 49 -25.29 11.47 -0.43
C VAL A 49 -24.24 11.92 -1.43
N GLN A 50 -23.30 12.72 -0.97
CA GLN A 50 -22.13 13.12 -1.74
C GLN A 50 -20.91 12.39 -1.22
N THR A 51 -20.32 11.51 -2.04
CA THR A 51 -19.14 10.75 -1.67
C THR A 51 -18.08 10.81 -2.76
N ASN A 52 -16.82 10.91 -2.36
CA ASN A 52 -15.67 10.78 -3.26
C ASN A 52 -15.08 9.36 -3.28
N LYS A 53 -15.73 8.39 -2.59
CA LYS A 53 -15.30 6.98 -2.43
C LYS A 53 -13.94 6.77 -1.74
N HIS A 54 -13.31 7.83 -1.26
CA HIS A 54 -12.09 7.73 -0.47
C HIS A 54 -12.41 7.49 1.01
N ARG A 55 -11.45 6.93 1.72
CA ARG A 55 -11.53 6.69 3.17
C ARG A 55 -10.54 7.57 3.92
N GLY A 56 -10.88 7.88 5.15
CA GLY A 56 -10.00 8.59 6.09
C GLY A 56 -8.89 7.69 6.61
N LEU A 57 -7.90 8.31 7.24
CA LEU A 57 -6.78 7.61 7.85
C LEU A 57 -7.26 6.68 8.98
N VAL A 58 -6.54 5.58 9.14
CA VAL A 58 -6.78 4.61 10.22
C VAL A 58 -5.76 4.82 11.33
N LYS A 59 -6.23 4.89 12.56
CA LYS A 59 -5.36 4.91 13.75
C LYS A 59 -5.33 3.53 14.41
N LYS A 60 -4.11 3.07 14.72
CA LYS A 60 -3.86 1.80 15.43
C LYS A 60 -3.04 2.11 16.66
N THR A 61 -3.60 1.80 17.83
CA THR A 61 -2.91 2.01 19.11
C THR A 61 -2.55 0.67 19.72
N TYR A 62 -1.31 0.56 20.19
CA TYR A 62 -0.78 -0.60 20.88
C TYR A 62 -0.20 -0.19 22.23
N SER A 63 -0.53 -0.93 23.29
CA SER A 63 0.15 -0.85 24.58
C SER A 63 1.35 -1.80 24.54
N ILE A 64 2.54 -1.27 24.72
CA ILE A 64 3.79 -2.02 24.59
C ILE A 64 4.53 -1.95 25.92
N TYR A 65 4.93 -3.12 26.42
CA TYR A 65 5.65 -3.27 27.67
C TYR A 65 7.07 -3.74 27.41
N LEU A 66 8.02 -3.15 28.12
CA LEU A 66 9.44 -3.50 28.13
C LEU A 66 9.77 -4.09 29.50
N VAL A 67 10.38 -5.27 29.50
CA VAL A 67 10.71 -5.99 30.75
C VAL A 67 12.20 -5.86 31.03
N LYS A 68 12.53 -5.20 32.12
CA LYS A 68 13.90 -4.97 32.62
C LYS A 68 14.89 -4.45 31.54
N PRO A 69 14.51 -3.44 30.75
CA PRO A 69 15.44 -2.82 29.82
C PRO A 69 16.46 -1.94 30.56
N THR A 70 17.64 -1.77 30.02
CA THR A 70 18.55 -0.69 30.42
C THR A 70 18.10 0.64 29.81
N GLU A 71 18.62 1.76 30.30
CA GLU A 71 18.32 3.09 29.74
C GLU A 71 18.68 3.17 28.25
N GLU A 72 19.83 2.65 27.85
CA GLU A 72 20.25 2.59 26.44
C GLU A 72 19.26 1.79 25.59
N GLN A 73 18.80 0.65 26.08
CA GLN A 73 17.80 -0.20 25.41
C GLN A 73 16.44 0.49 25.29
N MET A 74 16.03 1.26 26.31
CA MET A 74 14.81 2.09 26.24
C MET A 74 14.92 3.14 25.13
N ASN A 75 16.01 3.86 25.07
CA ASN A 75 16.26 4.88 24.05
C ASN A 75 16.32 4.26 22.64
N GLN A 76 16.99 3.12 22.49
CA GLN A 76 17.02 2.38 21.23
C GLN A 76 15.63 1.93 20.79
N PHE A 77 14.79 1.45 21.71
CA PHE A 77 13.42 1.05 21.39
C PHE A 77 12.56 2.24 20.99
N MET A 78 12.62 3.33 21.77
CA MET A 78 11.85 4.56 21.49
C MET A 78 12.23 5.21 20.17
N SER A 79 13.48 5.02 19.69
CA SER A 79 13.92 5.51 18.37
C SER A 79 13.11 4.92 17.19
N LEU A 80 12.43 3.79 17.36
CA LEU A 80 11.53 3.25 16.36
C LEU A 80 10.33 4.18 16.06
N PHE A 81 9.94 5.01 17.02
CA PHE A 81 8.77 5.87 16.92
C PHE A 81 9.06 7.27 16.36
N ILE A 82 10.30 7.53 15.96
CA ILE A 82 10.68 8.77 15.23
C ILE A 82 10.46 8.61 13.73
N ARG A 83 10.25 7.38 13.26
CA ARG A 83 10.15 7.04 11.84
C ARG A 83 8.87 7.55 11.19
N GLU A 84 8.99 7.86 9.90
CA GLU A 84 7.87 8.27 9.04
C GLU A 84 7.85 7.42 7.75
N LYS A 85 6.66 7.21 7.18
CA LYS A 85 6.45 6.52 5.90
C LYS A 85 7.05 5.12 5.87
N PHE A 86 6.54 4.23 6.68
CA PHE A 86 7.04 2.87 6.85
C PHE A 86 5.91 1.82 6.85
N TRP A 87 6.29 0.55 6.70
CA TRP A 87 5.38 -0.58 6.81
C TRP A 87 5.23 -1.05 8.25
N LEU A 88 3.97 -1.24 8.67
CA LEU A 88 3.62 -1.82 9.96
C LEU A 88 2.99 -3.19 9.73
N GLU A 89 3.57 -4.22 10.37
CA GLU A 89 3.00 -5.54 10.43
C GLU A 89 2.61 -5.91 11.86
N SER A 90 1.51 -6.67 11.97
CA SER A 90 1.02 -7.21 13.24
C SER A 90 0.86 -8.72 13.09
N GLU A 91 1.13 -9.45 14.15
CA GLU A 91 0.91 -10.90 14.21
C GLU A 91 -0.54 -11.29 13.88
N ARG A 92 -1.49 -10.45 14.27
CA ARG A 92 -2.92 -10.71 14.04
C ARG A 92 -3.33 -10.61 12.57
N VAL A 93 -2.56 -9.90 11.74
CA VAL A 93 -2.88 -9.68 10.33
C VAL A 93 -1.75 -10.26 9.49
N LYS A 94 -1.83 -11.57 9.25
CA LYS A 94 -0.73 -12.34 8.66
C LYS A 94 -0.51 -12.07 7.17
N THR A 95 -1.58 -11.80 6.44
CA THR A 95 -1.56 -11.68 4.96
C THR A 95 -1.42 -10.25 4.47
N THR A 96 -1.69 -9.26 5.32
CA THR A 96 -1.63 -7.85 4.96
C THR A 96 -0.77 -7.05 5.94
N HIS A 97 -0.33 -5.88 5.51
CA HIS A 97 0.37 -4.88 6.30
C HIS A 97 -0.23 -3.50 6.04
N LEU A 98 0.12 -2.54 6.88
CA LEU A 98 -0.36 -1.17 6.79
C LEU A 98 0.79 -0.24 6.41
N TRP A 99 0.53 0.68 5.49
CA TRP A 99 1.41 1.80 5.23
C TRP A 99 1.14 2.89 6.25
N CYS A 100 2.12 3.19 7.09
CA CYS A 100 2.03 4.19 8.15
C CYS A 100 2.74 5.46 7.75
N TYR A 101 2.08 6.60 7.96
CA TYR A 101 2.65 7.91 7.71
C TYR A 101 3.50 8.41 8.88
N LYS A 102 3.04 8.11 10.10
CA LYS A 102 3.72 8.49 11.34
C LYS A 102 3.24 7.65 12.52
N VAL A 103 4.02 7.67 13.57
CA VAL A 103 3.65 7.12 14.88
C VAL A 103 3.84 8.19 15.95
N ASN A 104 2.93 8.20 16.94
CA ASN A 104 3.08 8.98 18.15
C ASN A 104 3.12 7.98 19.31
N ALA A 105 4.18 8.02 20.11
CA ALA A 105 4.30 7.25 21.34
C ALA A 105 4.15 8.18 22.54
N THR A 106 3.57 7.66 23.62
CA THR A 106 3.64 8.33 24.94
C THR A 106 5.02 8.13 25.54
N ASP A 107 5.34 8.89 26.56
CA ASP A 107 6.53 8.65 27.36
C ASP A 107 6.55 7.20 27.87
N LEU A 108 7.73 6.69 28.09
CA LEU A 108 7.95 5.37 28.65
C LEU A 108 7.90 5.47 30.18
N GLU A 109 6.84 4.98 30.78
CA GLU A 109 6.58 5.06 32.22
C GLU A 109 6.82 3.71 32.90
N GLU A 110 7.43 3.70 34.07
CA GLU A 110 7.56 2.51 34.90
C GLU A 110 6.24 2.26 35.61
N VAL A 111 5.55 1.17 35.23
CA VAL A 111 4.24 0.78 35.80
C VAL A 111 4.39 -0.20 36.98
N GLN A 112 5.49 -0.94 37.03
CA GLN A 112 5.93 -1.82 38.11
C GLN A 112 7.45 -1.90 38.09
N PRO A 113 8.12 -2.27 39.18
CA PRO A 113 9.57 -2.40 39.22
C PRO A 113 10.12 -3.24 38.08
N GLY A 114 10.88 -2.59 37.17
CA GLY A 114 11.47 -3.19 35.98
C GLY A 114 10.48 -3.47 34.84
N LEU A 115 9.25 -2.97 34.91
CA LEU A 115 8.24 -3.07 33.85
C LEU A 115 7.85 -1.67 33.37
N TYR A 116 8.23 -1.33 32.15
CA TYR A 116 7.96 -0.03 31.52
C TYR A 116 6.89 -0.16 30.46
N MET A 117 6.03 0.85 30.31
CA MET A 117 4.93 0.87 29.34
C MET A 117 4.96 2.14 28.50
N THR A 118 4.68 2.00 27.20
CA THR A 118 4.33 3.10 26.31
C THR A 118 3.11 2.73 25.48
N LYS A 119 2.35 3.75 25.02
CA LYS A 119 1.27 3.59 24.04
C LYS A 119 1.70 4.20 22.71
N ALA A 120 1.84 3.36 21.70
CA ALA A 120 2.18 3.78 20.35
C ALA A 120 0.94 3.83 19.46
N THR A 121 0.62 5.01 18.93
CA THR A 121 -0.50 5.25 18.00
C THR A 121 0.04 5.48 16.60
N PHE A 122 -0.19 4.53 15.71
CA PHE A 122 0.19 4.55 14.30
C PHE A 122 -0.93 5.16 13.47
N THR A 123 -0.61 6.19 12.68
CA THR A 123 -1.51 6.81 11.71
C THR A 123 -1.23 6.22 10.34
N CYS A 124 -2.15 5.42 9.82
CA CYS A 124 -1.94 4.58 8.65
C CYS A 124 -2.89 4.93 7.50
N HIS A 125 -2.47 4.57 6.30
CA HIS A 125 -3.34 4.53 5.12
C HIS A 125 -4.51 3.57 5.37
N PRO A 126 -5.72 3.86 4.89
CA PRO A 126 -6.88 3.00 5.13
C PRO A 126 -6.80 1.64 4.44
N THR A 127 -6.04 1.54 3.36
CA THR A 127 -5.84 0.28 2.63
C THR A 127 -4.94 -0.68 3.41
N LYS A 128 -5.40 -1.92 3.53
CA LYS A 128 -4.61 -3.05 4.03
C LYS A 128 -3.98 -3.76 2.84
N TYR A 129 -2.71 -3.49 2.60
CA TYR A 129 -1.97 -4.02 1.46
C TYR A 129 -1.57 -5.48 1.68
N PHE A 130 -1.63 -6.30 0.65
CA PHE A 130 -1.07 -7.66 0.71
C PHE A 130 0.45 -7.59 0.84
N LYS A 131 1.04 -8.51 1.59
CA LYS A 131 2.50 -8.60 1.78
C LYS A 131 3.22 -9.14 0.55
N THR A 132 2.49 -9.73 -0.37
CA THR A 132 3.01 -10.31 -1.60
C THR A 132 2.65 -9.44 -2.78
N THR A 133 3.62 -9.17 -3.65
CA THR A 133 3.37 -8.58 -4.95
C THR A 133 2.85 -9.66 -5.89
N ASP A 134 1.77 -9.37 -6.58
CA ASP A 134 1.23 -10.21 -7.65
C ASP A 134 1.87 -9.77 -8.97
N THR A 135 2.46 -10.72 -9.70
CA THR A 135 3.10 -10.47 -10.99
C THR A 135 2.43 -11.32 -12.06
N GLN A 136 1.81 -10.67 -13.02
CA GLN A 136 1.15 -11.33 -14.14
C GLN A 136 1.82 -10.91 -15.45
N ARG A 137 2.23 -11.89 -16.26
CA ARG A 137 2.87 -11.66 -17.56
C ARG A 137 1.99 -12.15 -18.69
N LEU A 138 1.80 -11.29 -19.67
CA LEU A 138 0.99 -11.56 -20.87
C LEU A 138 1.86 -11.37 -22.13
N THR A 139 1.84 -12.37 -23.03
CA THR A 139 2.53 -12.34 -24.34
C THR A 139 1.56 -12.19 -25.50
N ARG A 140 0.27 -12.06 -25.21
CA ARG A 140 -0.84 -11.86 -26.15
C ARG A 140 -1.96 -11.15 -25.41
N ASN A 141 -2.97 -10.71 -26.14
CA ASN A 141 -4.19 -10.19 -25.51
C ASN A 141 -4.75 -11.19 -24.49
N GLY A 142 -5.15 -10.68 -23.37
CA GLY A 142 -5.56 -11.52 -22.24
C GLY A 142 -6.28 -10.73 -21.15
N VAL A 143 -6.18 -11.22 -19.94
CA VAL A 143 -6.90 -10.69 -18.79
C VAL A 143 -5.97 -10.60 -17.60
N LEU A 144 -5.96 -9.46 -16.93
CA LEU A 144 -5.37 -9.26 -15.61
C LEU A 144 -6.41 -9.65 -14.55
N THR A 145 -6.10 -10.66 -13.74
CA THR A 145 -6.94 -11.05 -12.61
C THR A 145 -6.66 -10.16 -11.42
N THR A 146 -7.70 -9.57 -10.84
CA THR A 146 -7.56 -8.63 -9.72
C THR A 146 -7.84 -9.30 -8.38
N GLN A 147 -7.26 -8.74 -7.30
CA GLN A 147 -7.44 -9.20 -5.93
C GLN A 147 -7.81 -8.04 -5.01
N GLY A 148 -8.48 -8.36 -3.88
CA GLY A 148 -8.87 -7.34 -2.92
C GLY A 148 -10.03 -6.46 -3.37
N SER A 149 -10.04 -5.21 -2.88
CA SER A 149 -11.07 -4.21 -3.17
C SER A 149 -10.55 -2.77 -3.25
N ALA A 150 -9.28 -2.53 -2.89
CA ALA A 150 -8.67 -1.20 -2.97
C ALA A 150 -8.19 -0.89 -4.37
N LEU A 151 -8.28 0.40 -4.76
CA LEU A 151 -7.68 0.90 -5.99
C LEU A 151 -6.17 0.58 -5.98
N ALA A 152 -5.69 0.01 -7.07
CA ALA A 152 -4.29 -0.39 -7.23
C ALA A 152 -3.59 0.41 -8.32
N PHE A 153 -2.28 0.60 -8.15
CA PHE A 153 -1.39 1.36 -9.01
C PHE A 153 -0.25 0.44 -9.47
N PRO A 154 -0.45 -0.35 -10.53
CA PRO A 154 0.51 -1.35 -10.95
C PRO A 154 1.80 -0.73 -11.49
N LYS A 155 2.91 -1.43 -11.32
CA LYS A 155 4.13 -1.20 -12.11
C LYS A 155 4.04 -2.08 -13.35
N ILE A 156 4.27 -1.49 -14.52
CA ILE A 156 4.08 -2.16 -15.81
C ILE A 156 5.39 -2.13 -16.57
N THR A 157 5.88 -3.30 -16.94
CA THR A 157 7.07 -3.45 -17.79
C THR A 157 6.63 -3.93 -19.18
N ILE A 158 7.00 -3.20 -20.22
CA ILE A 158 6.65 -3.47 -21.61
C ILE A 158 7.92 -3.89 -22.36
N VAL A 159 7.86 -5.03 -23.01
CA VAL A 159 8.94 -5.56 -23.85
C VAL A 159 8.45 -5.73 -25.27
N GLY A 160 9.23 -5.27 -26.23
CA GLY A 160 8.88 -5.37 -27.64
C GLY A 160 9.76 -4.47 -28.49
N GLN A 161 9.41 -4.34 -29.77
CA GLN A 161 10.07 -3.47 -30.72
C GLN A 161 9.08 -2.96 -31.75
N SER A 162 9.00 -1.64 -31.91
CA SER A 162 8.23 -0.97 -32.94
C SER A 162 8.90 0.34 -33.35
N THR A 163 9.09 0.57 -34.61
CA THR A 163 9.60 1.84 -35.15
C THR A 163 8.48 2.83 -35.47
N THR A 164 7.23 2.38 -35.38
CA THR A 164 6.02 3.18 -35.61
C THR A 164 5.21 3.24 -34.33
N GLU A 165 4.18 4.07 -34.31
CA GLU A 165 3.25 4.19 -33.20
C GLU A 165 2.67 2.83 -32.83
N THR A 166 2.65 2.55 -31.54
CA THR A 166 2.01 1.37 -30.96
C THR A 166 1.24 1.76 -29.71
N SER A 167 0.42 0.84 -29.19
CA SER A 167 -0.36 1.12 -28.00
C SER A 167 -0.63 -0.15 -27.20
N PHE A 168 -0.92 0.00 -25.92
CA PHE A 168 -1.52 -1.06 -25.12
C PHE A 168 -2.70 -0.52 -24.33
N THR A 169 -3.60 -1.42 -23.94
CA THR A 169 -4.80 -1.05 -23.18
C THR A 169 -4.94 -1.97 -21.98
N ILE A 170 -5.24 -1.38 -20.82
CA ILE A 170 -5.56 -2.12 -19.59
C ILE A 170 -6.87 -1.53 -19.04
N GLY A 171 -7.92 -2.35 -18.96
CA GLY A 171 -9.21 -1.92 -18.44
C GLY A 171 -9.86 -0.76 -19.19
N GLY A 172 -9.61 -0.66 -20.50
CA GLY A 172 -10.09 0.43 -21.33
C GLY A 172 -9.22 1.70 -21.30
N GLN A 173 -8.21 1.77 -20.43
CA GLN A 173 -7.24 2.87 -20.38
C GLN A 173 -6.17 2.62 -21.44
N VAL A 174 -6.07 3.51 -22.42
CA VAL A 174 -5.19 3.36 -23.59
C VAL A 174 -3.93 4.18 -23.41
N ILE A 175 -2.78 3.53 -23.57
CA ILE A 175 -1.47 4.18 -23.63
C ILE A 175 -0.95 4.06 -25.04
N ARG A 176 -0.62 5.20 -25.66
CA ARG A 176 0.00 5.26 -26.98
C ARG A 176 1.46 5.63 -26.86
N LEU A 177 2.30 4.96 -27.61
CA LEU A 177 3.74 5.14 -27.67
C LEU A 177 4.12 5.58 -29.08
N GLU A 178 4.92 6.62 -29.23
CA GLU A 178 5.42 7.05 -30.55
C GLU A 178 6.28 5.95 -31.22
N ASN A 179 7.05 5.23 -30.40
CA ASN A 179 7.82 4.07 -30.80
C ASN A 179 8.15 3.19 -29.58
N LEU A 180 8.68 2.00 -29.82
CA LEU A 180 9.14 1.06 -28.79
C LEU A 180 10.48 0.48 -29.25
N THR A 181 11.59 1.12 -28.91
CA THR A 181 12.95 0.72 -29.32
C THR A 181 13.72 0.00 -28.22
N GLU A 182 13.31 0.11 -27.00
CA GLU A 182 13.85 -0.58 -25.82
C GLU A 182 12.71 -0.89 -24.82
N SER A 183 12.96 -1.76 -23.87
CA SER A 183 11.96 -2.09 -22.83
C SER A 183 11.61 -0.86 -21.98
N LEU A 184 10.33 -0.71 -21.66
CA LEU A 184 9.79 0.44 -20.94
C LEU A 184 9.26 0.01 -19.57
N VAL A 185 9.35 0.92 -18.62
CA VAL A 185 8.79 0.75 -17.26
C VAL A 185 7.90 1.93 -16.92
N MET A 186 6.61 1.65 -16.69
CA MET A 186 5.64 2.61 -16.19
C MET A 186 5.37 2.33 -14.71
N VAL A 187 5.63 3.30 -13.86
CA VAL A 187 5.31 3.28 -12.43
C VAL A 187 4.11 4.18 -12.21
N ASN A 188 2.98 3.59 -11.83
CA ASN A 188 1.71 4.31 -11.68
C ASN A 188 1.46 4.81 -10.25
N ASN A 189 2.45 4.69 -9.35
CA ASN A 189 2.32 5.19 -7.98
C ASN A 189 2.07 6.71 -7.99
N PRO A 190 0.95 7.20 -7.44
CA PRO A 190 0.59 8.62 -7.46
C PRO A 190 1.59 9.52 -6.73
N ASP A 191 2.34 8.99 -5.76
CA ASP A 191 3.36 9.75 -5.02
C ASP A 191 4.62 10.00 -5.86
N ASN A 192 4.91 9.12 -6.83
CA ASN A 192 6.08 9.24 -7.69
C ASN A 192 5.84 8.53 -9.03
N PRO A 193 4.93 9.06 -9.87
CA PRO A 193 4.64 8.46 -11.16
C PRO A 193 5.81 8.65 -12.13
N SER A 194 6.10 7.64 -12.94
CA SER A 194 7.14 7.75 -13.96
C SER A 194 6.90 6.79 -15.12
N PHE A 195 7.29 7.22 -16.32
CA PHE A 195 7.34 6.35 -17.49
C PHE A 195 8.67 6.56 -18.21
N LYS A 196 9.52 5.55 -18.18
CA LYS A 196 10.90 5.62 -18.66
C LYS A 196 11.28 4.31 -19.34
N THR A 197 12.34 4.35 -20.13
CA THR A 197 13.01 3.13 -20.57
C THR A 197 13.69 2.43 -19.38
N THR A 198 14.04 1.17 -19.54
CA THR A 198 14.83 0.45 -18.52
C THR A 198 16.20 1.07 -18.28
N THR A 199 16.72 1.86 -19.22
CA THR A 199 17.96 2.65 -19.10
C THR A 199 17.73 4.04 -18.47
N GLY A 200 16.47 4.37 -18.10
CA GLY A 200 16.13 5.63 -17.41
C GLY A 200 15.80 6.82 -18.31
N LYS A 201 15.80 6.66 -19.64
CA LYS A 201 15.47 7.72 -20.60
C LYS A 201 13.96 8.01 -20.61
N PRO A 202 13.53 9.26 -20.84
CA PRO A 202 12.12 9.60 -20.96
C PRO A 202 11.50 8.94 -22.20
N VAL A 203 10.23 8.59 -22.11
CA VAL A 203 9.42 8.01 -23.19
C VAL A 203 8.48 9.06 -23.75
N LYS A 204 8.30 9.10 -25.06
CA LYS A 204 7.25 9.90 -25.69
C LYS A 204 5.97 9.06 -25.77
N TRP A 205 4.94 9.52 -25.09
CA TRP A 205 3.68 8.78 -24.93
C TRP A 205 2.50 9.71 -24.72
N SER A 206 1.29 9.16 -24.83
CA SER A 206 0.04 9.83 -24.49
C SER A 206 -0.92 8.86 -23.80
N GLY A 207 -1.79 9.41 -22.96
CA GLY A 207 -2.72 8.71 -22.10
C GLY A 207 -2.53 9.09 -20.65
N ASP A 208 -3.25 8.40 -19.75
CA ASP A 208 -3.16 8.60 -18.30
C ASP A 208 -2.43 7.44 -17.63
N PHE A 209 -1.86 7.68 -16.46
CA PHE A 209 -1.31 6.60 -15.64
C PHE A 209 -2.38 5.57 -15.28
N ILE A 210 -2.03 4.29 -15.43
CA ILE A 210 -2.97 3.18 -15.29
C ILE A 210 -3.36 2.97 -13.81
N THR A 211 -4.65 2.85 -13.58
CA THR A 211 -5.21 2.45 -12.29
C THR A 211 -6.12 1.24 -12.48
N VAL A 212 -6.14 0.35 -11.49
CA VAL A 212 -6.98 -0.84 -11.50
C VAL A 212 -7.87 -0.84 -10.26
N ASP A 213 -9.17 -0.91 -10.47
CA ASP A 213 -10.17 -0.92 -9.39
C ASP A 213 -10.82 -2.32 -9.28
N PRO A 214 -10.33 -3.17 -8.35
CA PRO A 214 -10.87 -4.52 -8.15
C PRO A 214 -12.31 -4.55 -7.64
N SER A 215 -12.81 -3.43 -7.11
CA SER A 215 -14.20 -3.33 -6.66
C SER A 215 -15.18 -3.31 -7.82
N LYS A 216 -14.72 -2.87 -9.00
CA LYS A 216 -15.53 -2.78 -10.22
C LYS A 216 -15.41 -4.03 -11.09
N LEU A 217 -14.18 -4.51 -11.30
CA LEU A 217 -13.89 -5.62 -12.22
C LEU A 217 -12.93 -6.62 -11.58
N LYS A 218 -13.31 -7.90 -11.59
CA LYS A 218 -12.43 -8.99 -11.15
C LYS A 218 -11.47 -9.45 -12.25
N ASN A 219 -11.83 -9.20 -13.50
CA ASN A 219 -11.04 -9.49 -14.68
C ASN A 219 -10.94 -8.23 -15.53
N VAL A 220 -9.76 -7.77 -15.78
CA VAL A 220 -9.45 -6.53 -16.50
C VAL A 220 -8.82 -6.89 -17.84
N GLY A 221 -9.47 -6.54 -18.96
CA GLY A 221 -8.95 -6.81 -20.29
C GLY A 221 -7.63 -6.10 -20.55
N VAL A 222 -6.68 -6.82 -21.14
CA VAL A 222 -5.39 -6.32 -21.58
C VAL A 222 -5.24 -6.57 -23.07
N VAL A 223 -4.98 -5.51 -23.84
CA VAL A 223 -4.76 -5.58 -25.28
C VAL A 223 -3.37 -5.05 -25.60
N LEU A 224 -2.62 -5.81 -26.37
CA LEU A 224 -1.26 -5.47 -26.80
C LEU A 224 -1.30 -5.04 -28.28
N GLY A 225 -0.73 -3.88 -28.56
CA GLY A 225 -0.60 -3.38 -29.92
C GLY A 225 0.56 -4.01 -30.69
N PRO A 226 0.71 -3.66 -31.97
CA PRO A 226 1.74 -4.19 -32.84
C PRO A 226 3.15 -3.97 -32.26
N GLY A 227 4.03 -4.97 -32.36
CA GLY A 227 5.40 -4.90 -31.90
C GLY A 227 5.58 -5.11 -30.38
N ILE A 228 4.54 -5.12 -29.57
CA ILE A 228 4.64 -5.47 -28.16
C ILE A 228 4.68 -7.01 -28.02
N GLN A 229 5.77 -7.53 -27.50
CA GLN A 229 5.99 -8.97 -27.32
C GLN A 229 5.46 -9.49 -25.98
N SER A 230 5.60 -8.67 -24.92
CA SER A 230 5.03 -9.00 -23.62
C SER A 230 4.83 -7.76 -22.77
N ILE A 231 3.86 -7.87 -21.87
CA ILE A 231 3.63 -6.93 -20.78
C ILE A 231 3.67 -7.70 -19.46
N GLU A 232 4.41 -7.17 -18.48
CA GLU A 232 4.46 -7.70 -17.12
C GLU A 232 3.86 -6.65 -16.19
N ILE A 233 2.90 -7.08 -15.36
CA ILE A 233 2.12 -6.20 -14.50
C ILE A 233 2.35 -6.65 -13.05
N GLU A 234 3.12 -5.88 -12.31
CA GLU A 234 3.41 -6.07 -10.90
C GLU A 234 2.45 -5.21 -10.06
N THR A 235 1.64 -5.84 -9.22
CA THR A 235 0.63 -5.13 -8.43
C THR A 235 0.67 -5.54 -6.97
N VAL A 236 0.69 -4.56 -6.07
CA VAL A 236 0.44 -4.77 -4.65
C VAL A 236 -1.05 -4.52 -4.42
N TRP A 237 -1.82 -5.59 -4.29
CA TRP A 237 -3.25 -5.51 -4.02
C TRP A 237 -3.54 -5.19 -2.55
N GLY A 238 -4.79 -4.88 -2.24
CA GLY A 238 -5.20 -4.60 -0.87
C GLY A 238 -6.72 -4.59 -0.68
N TRP A 239 -7.10 -4.48 0.58
CA TRP A 239 -8.49 -4.27 1.01
C TRP A 239 -8.69 -2.78 1.37
N ALA A 240 -9.76 -2.18 0.83
CA ALA A 240 -10.18 -0.82 1.18
C ALA A 240 -10.85 -0.78 2.57
#